data_2beb336c9431de7b31e3a075f4218c92
#
_entry.id   2beb336c9431de7b31e3a075f4218c92
#
_cell.length_a   1.000
_cell.length_b   1.000
_cell.length_c   1.000
_cell.angle_alpha   90.00
_cell.angle_beta   90.00
_cell.angle_gamma   90.00
#
_symmetry.space_group_name_H-M   'P 1'
#
loop_
_entity.id
_entity.type
_entity.pdbx_description
1 polymer ?
#
loop_
_entity_poly.entity_id
_entity_poly.type
_entity_poly.pdbx_seq_one_letter_code
_entity_poly.pdbx_strand_id
1 'polypeptide(L)'
;MVNGPEDPRPELGLDALDWDWVDWSGCEREVRRLRQRIFKATQEGDWPRVRSLQKLMLRSRSNTLVSVRQVTQRNAGRKTAGIDGEVALTSQARADVAVRVHATIATWQPPAVKRVYIPKAANRAKLRPLGIPVIMDRCHQARVRNALEPEWL
;
A
#
# COMPACT_ATOMS: atom_id res chain seq x y z
N MET A 1 1.34 -34.41 -1.22
CA MET A 1 1.33 -33.85 -1.51
C MET A 1 1.50 -32.88 -1.83
N VAL A 2 1.59 -32.36 -2.07
CA VAL A 2 1.81 -31.45 -2.29
C VAL A 2 1.62 -30.64 -2.37
N ASN A 3 1.64 -30.29 -2.50
CA ASN A 3 1.54 -29.53 -2.56
C ASN A 3 1.50 -28.67 -2.57
N GLY A 4 1.30 -28.72 -2.44
CA GLY A 4 1.07 -27.78 -2.49
C GLY A 4 1.39 -26.53 -2.69
N PRO A 5 1.86 -26.29 -2.82
CA PRO A 5 2.18 -25.14 -2.82
C PRO A 5 1.76 -24.31 -3.59
N GLU A 6 1.52 -24.52 -3.91
CA GLU A 6 1.21 -23.83 -4.60
C GLU A 6 0.04 -23.32 -4.57
N ASP A 7 -0.34 -22.76 -3.69
CA ASP A 7 -1.48 -21.93 -3.80
C ASP A 7 -1.12 -20.71 -4.64
N PRO A 8 -1.55 -20.70 -5.85
CA PRO A 8 -1.25 -19.59 -6.74
C PRO A 8 -2.08 -18.37 -6.43
N ARG A 9 -2.96 -18.44 -5.46
CA ARG A 9 -3.88 -17.35 -5.11
C ARG A 9 -3.39 -16.66 -3.86
N PRO A 10 -2.53 -15.66 -4.04
CA PRO A 10 -1.94 -14.99 -2.88
C PRO A 10 -3.00 -14.34 -2.00
N GLU A 11 -4.12 -13.97 -2.55
CA GLU A 11 -5.19 -13.39 -1.76
C GLU A 11 -5.72 -14.35 -0.71
N LEU A 12 -5.63 -15.65 -0.93
CA LEU A 12 -6.10 -16.62 0.06
C LEU A 12 -5.24 -16.60 1.30
N GLY A 13 -3.99 -16.18 1.18
CA GLY A 13 -3.12 -16.09 2.33
C GLY A 13 -3.50 -15.00 3.31
N LEU A 14 -4.46 -14.13 2.94
CA LEU A 14 -4.92 -13.06 3.82
C LEU A 14 -6.26 -13.34 4.47
N ASP A 15 -6.97 -14.41 4.07
CA ASP A 15 -8.32 -14.68 4.57
C ASP A 15 -8.37 -14.92 6.07
N ALA A 16 -7.33 -15.51 6.63
CA ALA A 16 -7.24 -15.78 8.06
C ALA A 16 -6.09 -14.98 8.68
N LEU A 17 -5.92 -13.75 8.23
CA LEU A 17 -4.80 -12.92 8.64
C LEU A 17 -4.90 -12.52 10.10
N ASP A 18 -3.86 -12.82 10.85
CA ASP A 18 -3.67 -12.32 12.21
C ASP A 18 -2.56 -11.26 12.16
N TRP A 19 -2.95 -10.01 12.32
CA TRP A 19 -2.03 -8.88 12.20
C TRP A 19 -0.86 -8.97 13.16
N ASP A 20 -1.10 -9.46 14.37
CA ASP A 20 -0.08 -9.51 15.41
C ASP A 20 0.95 -10.61 15.18
N TRP A 21 0.66 -11.57 14.28
CA TRP A 21 1.56 -12.67 13.97
C TRP A 21 2.23 -12.54 12.60
N VAL A 22 2.07 -11.39 11.93
CA VAL A 22 2.72 -11.17 10.65
C VAL A 22 4.23 -11.04 10.85
N ASP A 23 4.99 -11.72 10.00
CA ASP A 23 6.46 -11.57 9.96
C ASP A 23 6.80 -10.26 9.22
N TRP A 24 6.77 -9.16 9.96
CA TRP A 24 6.99 -7.84 9.38
C TRP A 24 8.40 -7.68 8.82
N SER A 25 9.41 -8.22 9.51
CA SER A 25 10.79 -8.18 8.99
C SER A 25 10.89 -8.90 7.65
N GLY A 26 10.26 -10.05 7.51
CA GLY A 26 10.24 -10.79 6.26
C GLY A 26 9.53 -10.05 5.15
N CYS A 27 8.39 -9.45 5.45
CA CYS A 27 7.65 -8.65 4.47
C CYS A 27 8.47 -7.44 4.02
N GLU A 28 9.10 -6.74 4.94
CA GLU A 28 9.90 -5.57 4.60
C GLU A 28 11.15 -5.95 3.78
N ARG A 29 11.77 -7.09 4.10
CA ARG A 29 12.90 -7.57 3.30
C ARG A 29 12.49 -7.89 1.88
N GLU A 30 11.33 -8.52 1.71
CA GLU A 30 10.85 -8.88 0.38
C GLU A 30 10.55 -7.66 -0.46
N VAL A 31 9.88 -6.67 0.11
CA VAL A 31 9.58 -5.41 -0.59
C VAL A 31 10.89 -4.71 -0.95
N ARG A 32 11.83 -4.64 0.00
CA ARG A 32 13.13 -3.99 -0.26
C ARG A 32 13.88 -4.70 -1.38
N ARG A 33 13.89 -6.03 -1.37
CA ARG A 33 14.55 -6.80 -2.42
C ARG A 33 13.95 -6.53 -3.79
N LEU A 34 12.63 -6.50 -3.88
CA LEU A 34 11.97 -6.20 -5.15
C LEU A 34 12.29 -4.78 -5.62
N ARG A 35 12.28 -3.81 -4.71
CA ARG A 35 12.63 -2.44 -5.06
C ARG A 35 14.07 -2.35 -5.57
N GLN A 36 14.99 -3.05 -4.94
CA GLN A 36 16.39 -3.08 -5.39
C GLN A 36 16.52 -3.71 -6.78
N ARG A 37 15.76 -4.76 -7.05
CA ARG A 37 15.77 -5.41 -8.36
C ARG A 37 15.19 -4.50 -9.45
N ILE A 38 14.13 -3.76 -9.14
CA ILE A 38 13.56 -2.79 -10.08
C ILE A 38 14.59 -1.70 -10.38
N PHE A 39 15.21 -1.17 -9.34
CA PHE A 39 16.24 -0.14 -9.49
C PHE A 39 17.38 -0.64 -10.37
N LYS A 40 17.88 -1.84 -10.11
CA LYS A 40 18.97 -2.41 -10.90
C LYS A 40 18.57 -2.61 -12.36
N ALA A 41 17.38 -3.14 -12.61
CA ALA A 41 16.89 -3.33 -13.97
C ALA A 41 16.75 -2.00 -14.71
N THR A 42 16.34 -0.95 -14.00
CA THR A 42 16.25 0.41 -14.54
C THR A 42 17.64 0.92 -14.92
N GLN A 43 18.63 0.73 -14.06
CA GLN A 43 20.00 1.13 -14.32
C GLN A 43 20.58 0.42 -15.56
N GLU A 44 20.17 -0.80 -15.81
CA GLU A 44 20.61 -1.59 -16.94
C GLU A 44 19.81 -1.31 -18.22
N GLY A 45 18.75 -0.51 -18.11
CA GLY A 45 17.87 -0.23 -19.25
C GLY A 45 17.05 -1.42 -19.69
N ASP A 46 16.88 -2.41 -18.82
CA ASP A 46 16.10 -3.63 -19.11
C ASP A 46 14.64 -3.38 -18.81
N TRP A 47 13.96 -2.67 -19.70
CA TRP A 47 12.57 -2.23 -19.47
C TRP A 47 11.57 -3.37 -19.39
N PRO A 48 11.67 -4.45 -20.18
CA PRO A 48 10.78 -5.59 -19.98
C PRO A 48 10.88 -6.16 -18.55
N ARG A 49 12.11 -6.22 -18.02
CA ARG A 49 12.33 -6.72 -16.67
C ARG A 49 11.76 -5.74 -15.61
N VAL A 50 11.94 -4.44 -15.82
CA VAL A 50 11.35 -3.42 -14.95
C VAL A 50 9.84 -3.65 -14.85
N ARG A 51 9.16 -3.78 -15.99
CA ARG A 51 7.71 -3.98 -16.00
C ARG A 51 7.30 -5.28 -15.34
N SER A 52 8.03 -6.35 -15.57
CA SER A 52 7.72 -7.64 -14.94
C SER A 52 7.86 -7.57 -13.43
N LEU A 53 8.90 -6.92 -12.94
CA LEU A 53 9.13 -6.77 -11.50
C LEU A 53 8.11 -5.84 -10.86
N GLN A 54 7.70 -4.78 -11.57
CA GLN A 54 6.65 -3.88 -11.09
C GLN A 54 5.31 -4.62 -10.94
N LYS A 55 4.97 -5.46 -11.92
CA LYS A 55 3.77 -6.28 -11.83
C LYS A 55 3.84 -7.26 -10.67
N LEU A 56 5.00 -7.85 -10.45
CA LEU A 56 5.21 -8.75 -9.32
C LEU A 56 5.02 -8.00 -8.00
N MET A 57 5.59 -6.78 -7.88
CA MET A 57 5.42 -5.95 -6.69
C MET A 57 3.95 -5.62 -6.46
N LEU A 58 3.21 -5.26 -7.50
CA LEU A 58 1.80 -4.89 -7.37
C LEU A 58 0.91 -6.05 -6.91
N ARG A 59 1.34 -7.30 -7.13
CA ARG A 59 0.59 -8.48 -6.68
C ARG A 59 1.14 -9.07 -5.39
N SER A 60 2.21 -8.51 -4.86
CA SER A 60 2.89 -9.06 -3.70
C SER A 60 2.04 -8.90 -2.44
N ARG A 61 1.83 -10.01 -1.73
CA ARG A 61 1.21 -10.02 -0.41
C ARG A 61 2.01 -9.16 0.57
N SER A 62 3.32 -9.28 0.54
CA SER A 62 4.20 -8.48 1.40
C SER A 62 4.04 -6.99 1.14
N ASN A 63 3.91 -6.59 -0.13
CA ASN A 63 3.69 -5.19 -0.48
C ASN A 63 2.35 -4.68 0.07
N THR A 64 1.30 -5.48 -0.04
CA THR A 64 0.00 -5.11 0.54
C THR A 64 0.12 -4.90 2.05
N LEU A 65 0.73 -5.83 2.76
CA LEU A 65 0.86 -5.75 4.22
C LEU A 65 1.70 -4.56 4.66
N VAL A 66 2.85 -4.36 4.04
CA VAL A 66 3.74 -3.24 4.37
C VAL A 66 3.05 -1.90 4.09
N SER A 67 2.33 -1.80 2.98
CA SER A 67 1.62 -0.58 2.61
C SER A 67 0.48 -0.27 3.57
N VAL A 68 -0.31 -1.27 3.94
CA VAL A 68 -1.40 -1.08 4.92
C VAL A 68 -0.83 -0.66 6.27
N ARG A 69 0.26 -1.31 6.71
CA ARG A 69 0.90 -0.93 7.97
C ARG A 69 1.40 0.50 7.94
N GLN A 70 2.00 0.92 6.84
CA GLN A 70 2.49 2.29 6.69
C GLN A 70 1.35 3.29 6.86
N VAL A 71 0.24 3.06 6.17
CA VAL A 71 -0.90 3.99 6.15
C VAL A 71 -1.67 3.99 7.45
N THR A 72 -1.91 2.81 8.05
CA THR A 72 -2.82 2.68 9.19
C THR A 72 -2.14 2.68 10.54
N GLN A 73 -0.82 2.46 10.58
CA GLN A 73 -0.11 2.33 11.84
C GLN A 73 1.03 3.33 12.01
N ARG A 74 1.73 3.68 10.94
CA ARG A 74 2.94 4.50 11.03
C ARG A 74 2.75 5.95 10.61
N ASN A 75 1.92 6.23 9.61
CA ASN A 75 1.75 7.59 9.11
C ASN A 75 1.09 8.51 10.13
N ALA A 76 1.50 9.77 10.12
CA ALA A 76 0.90 10.79 10.99
C ALA A 76 -0.60 10.95 10.72
N GLY A 77 -1.02 10.78 9.47
CA GLY A 77 -2.43 10.91 9.07
C GLY A 77 -3.29 9.68 9.35
N ARG A 78 -2.79 8.68 10.07
CA ARG A 78 -3.51 7.41 10.29
C ARG A 78 -4.87 7.58 10.98
N LYS A 79 -5.05 8.64 11.76
CA LYS A 79 -6.30 8.93 12.47
C LYS A 79 -7.24 9.84 11.69
N THR A 80 -6.81 10.33 10.54
CA THR A 80 -7.59 11.26 9.73
C THR A 80 -8.30 10.49 8.62
N ALA A 81 -9.62 10.41 8.73
CA ALA A 81 -10.44 9.70 7.74
C ALA A 81 -10.66 10.53 6.49
N GLY A 82 -10.91 9.86 5.38
CA GLY A 82 -11.43 10.47 4.17
C GLY A 82 -12.95 10.63 4.24
N ILE A 83 -13.58 10.73 3.06
CA ILE A 83 -15.01 11.01 2.98
C ILE A 83 -15.89 9.90 3.56
N ASP A 84 -15.38 8.67 3.62
CA ASP A 84 -16.12 7.52 4.17
C ASP A 84 -16.03 7.41 5.69
N GLY A 85 -15.20 8.23 6.33
CA GLY A 85 -15.04 8.21 7.79
C GLY A 85 -14.23 7.03 8.32
N GLU A 86 -13.68 6.18 7.45
CA GLU A 86 -12.98 4.99 7.90
C GLU A 86 -11.55 5.28 8.35
N VAL A 87 -11.20 4.73 9.52
CA VAL A 87 -9.81 4.61 9.99
C VAL A 87 -9.59 3.18 10.49
N ALA A 88 -8.34 2.74 10.61
CA ALA A 88 -8.02 1.40 11.07
C ALA A 88 -6.96 1.51 12.17
N LEU A 89 -7.40 1.51 13.42
CA LEU A 89 -6.54 1.78 14.56
C LEU A 89 -6.31 0.56 15.46
N THR A 90 -6.93 -0.58 15.13
CA THR A 90 -6.73 -1.84 15.87
C THR A 90 -6.14 -2.89 14.93
N SER A 91 -5.55 -3.94 15.52
CA SER A 91 -5.01 -5.05 14.73
C SER A 91 -6.06 -5.68 13.84
N GLN A 92 -7.28 -5.90 14.37
CA GLN A 92 -8.36 -6.50 13.59
C GLN A 92 -8.77 -5.59 12.42
N ALA A 93 -8.92 -4.29 12.69
CA ALA A 93 -9.33 -3.34 11.66
C ALA A 93 -8.26 -3.25 10.55
N ARG A 94 -6.98 -3.29 10.93
CA ARG A 94 -5.88 -3.27 9.97
C ARG A 94 -5.85 -4.53 9.13
N ALA A 95 -6.09 -5.69 9.74
CA ALA A 95 -6.17 -6.95 9.01
C ALA A 95 -7.33 -6.92 8.01
N ASP A 96 -8.49 -6.40 8.41
CA ASP A 96 -9.64 -6.28 7.52
C ASP A 96 -9.34 -5.37 6.33
N VAL A 97 -8.66 -4.25 6.56
CA VAL A 97 -8.24 -3.35 5.48
C VAL A 97 -7.29 -4.09 4.54
N ALA A 98 -6.31 -4.83 5.07
CA ALA A 98 -5.35 -5.56 4.25
C ALA A 98 -6.03 -6.58 3.34
N VAL A 99 -6.99 -7.33 3.87
CA VAL A 99 -7.77 -8.29 3.08
C VAL A 99 -8.51 -7.58 1.94
N ARG A 100 -9.18 -6.48 2.25
CA ARG A 100 -9.94 -5.74 1.23
C ARG A 100 -9.03 -5.10 0.18
N VAL A 101 -7.88 -4.55 0.60
CA VAL A 101 -6.91 -3.98 -0.33
C VAL A 101 -6.41 -5.05 -1.29
N HIS A 102 -6.01 -6.20 -0.75
CA HIS A 102 -5.46 -7.26 -1.58
C HIS A 102 -6.49 -7.83 -2.55
N ALA A 103 -7.75 -7.93 -2.13
CA ALA A 103 -8.84 -8.43 -2.95
C ALA A 103 -9.21 -7.45 -4.08
N THR A 104 -8.88 -6.16 -3.96
CA THR A 104 -9.30 -5.14 -4.92
C THR A 104 -8.15 -4.56 -5.74
N ILE A 105 -7.02 -5.28 -5.82
CA ILE A 105 -5.84 -4.80 -6.56
C ILE A 105 -6.18 -4.37 -7.98
N ALA A 106 -7.00 -5.13 -8.68
CA ALA A 106 -7.32 -4.88 -10.09
C ALA A 106 -8.60 -4.09 -10.29
N THR A 107 -9.41 -3.90 -9.26
CA THR A 107 -10.77 -3.38 -9.42
C THR A 107 -11.04 -2.12 -8.61
N TRP A 108 -10.06 -1.63 -7.85
CA TRP A 108 -10.28 -0.48 -6.99
C TRP A 108 -10.62 0.77 -7.79
N GLN A 109 -11.70 1.45 -7.38
CA GLN A 109 -12.13 2.72 -7.94
C GLN A 109 -12.05 3.75 -6.82
N PRO A 110 -11.13 4.73 -6.89
CA PRO A 110 -11.00 5.70 -5.81
C PRO A 110 -12.23 6.59 -5.72
N PRO A 111 -12.84 6.71 -4.54
CA PRO A 111 -13.92 7.67 -4.36
C PRO A 111 -13.40 9.10 -4.27
N ALA A 112 -14.31 10.06 -4.17
CA ALA A 112 -13.94 11.45 -4.03
C ALA A 112 -13.10 11.68 -2.77
N VAL A 113 -12.20 12.65 -2.84
CA VAL A 113 -11.42 13.06 -1.67
C VAL A 113 -12.29 13.95 -0.78
N LYS A 114 -12.01 13.93 0.53
CA LYS A 114 -12.63 14.85 1.46
C LYS A 114 -11.84 16.15 1.43
N ARG A 115 -12.50 17.24 1.04
CA ARG A 115 -11.84 18.53 0.97
C ARG A 115 -11.92 19.24 2.33
N VAL A 116 -10.77 19.67 2.83
CA VAL A 116 -10.68 20.49 4.02
C VAL A 116 -9.81 21.69 3.67
N TYR A 117 -9.95 22.77 4.46
CA TYR A 117 -9.18 23.99 4.24
C TYR A 117 -8.29 24.22 5.45
N ILE A 118 -7.01 24.45 5.20
CA ILE A 118 -6.04 24.66 6.26
C ILE A 118 -5.35 26.02 6.04
N PRO A 119 -4.91 26.69 7.13
CA PRO A 119 -4.21 27.96 6.99
C PRO A 119 -2.90 27.81 6.24
N LYS A 120 -2.60 28.78 5.39
CA LYS A 120 -1.31 28.82 4.71
C LYS A 120 -0.20 29.17 5.71
N ALA A 121 0.95 28.51 5.57
CA ALA A 121 2.08 28.76 6.47
C ALA A 121 2.55 30.20 6.43
N ALA A 122 2.56 30.82 5.25
CA ALA A 122 3.04 32.19 5.07
C ALA A 122 2.01 33.23 5.46
N ASN A 123 0.72 32.90 5.43
CA ASN A 123 -0.35 33.85 5.79
C ASN A 123 -1.54 33.06 6.31
N ARG A 124 -1.68 33.01 7.63
CA ARG A 124 -2.72 32.22 8.31
C ARG A 124 -4.13 32.73 8.07
N ALA A 125 -4.29 33.96 7.59
CA ALA A 125 -5.60 34.52 7.24
C ALA A 125 -6.12 33.91 5.93
N LYS A 126 -5.25 33.34 5.11
CA LYS A 126 -5.62 32.66 3.86
C LYS A 126 -5.62 31.16 4.05
N LEU A 127 -6.62 30.50 3.46
CA LEU A 127 -6.77 29.05 3.53
C LEU A 127 -6.35 28.43 2.20
N ARG A 128 -5.85 27.21 2.27
CA ARG A 128 -5.62 26.39 1.08
C ARG A 128 -6.44 25.10 1.18
N PRO A 129 -6.96 24.61 0.05
CA PRO A 129 -7.67 23.34 0.06
C PRO A 129 -6.69 22.18 0.22
N LEU A 130 -7.12 21.13 0.92
CA LEU A 130 -6.41 19.88 1.06
C LEU A 130 -7.40 18.76 0.79
N GLY A 131 -7.03 17.84 -0.11
CA GLY A 131 -7.84 16.67 -0.40
C GLY A 131 -7.35 15.48 0.41
N ILE A 132 -8.24 14.87 1.19
CA ILE A 132 -7.92 13.70 1.99
C ILE A 132 -8.57 12.47 1.36
N PRO A 133 -7.79 11.56 0.76
CA PRO A 133 -8.35 10.34 0.20
C PRO A 133 -8.73 9.37 1.31
N VAL A 134 -9.62 8.42 0.99
CA VAL A 134 -10.00 7.37 1.94
C VAL A 134 -8.80 6.48 2.25
N ILE A 135 -8.86 5.78 3.37
CA ILE A 135 -7.78 4.90 3.83
C ILE A 135 -7.44 3.84 2.77
N MET A 136 -8.45 3.22 2.16
CA MET A 136 -8.24 2.23 1.12
C MET A 136 -7.44 2.79 -0.05
N ASP A 137 -7.77 3.99 -0.48
CA ASP A 137 -7.06 4.62 -1.60
C ASP A 137 -5.62 4.93 -1.23
N ARG A 138 -5.39 5.41 -0.01
CA ARG A 138 -4.02 5.65 0.47
C ARG A 138 -3.18 4.37 0.48
N CYS A 139 -3.79 3.25 0.83
CA CYS A 139 -3.10 1.96 0.79
C CYS A 139 -2.74 1.55 -0.63
N HIS A 140 -3.65 1.71 -1.57
CA HIS A 140 -3.37 1.44 -2.98
C HIS A 140 -2.28 2.36 -3.54
N GLN A 141 -2.32 3.63 -3.16
CA GLN A 141 -1.27 4.58 -3.56
C GLN A 141 0.10 4.17 -3.01
N ALA A 142 0.16 3.72 -1.77
CA ALA A 142 1.42 3.27 -1.17
C ALA A 142 1.98 2.04 -1.91
N ARG A 143 1.10 1.10 -2.28
CA ARG A 143 1.50 -0.08 -3.05
C ARG A 143 2.08 0.28 -4.41
N VAL A 144 1.42 1.19 -5.08
CA VAL A 144 1.86 1.66 -6.41
C VAL A 144 3.19 2.41 -6.28
N ARG A 145 3.33 3.24 -5.27
CA ARG A 145 4.58 3.96 -5.03
C ARG A 145 5.75 3.00 -4.83
N ASN A 146 5.55 1.94 -4.08
CA ASN A 146 6.61 0.94 -3.87
C ASN A 146 7.06 0.29 -5.18
N ALA A 147 6.14 0.15 -6.14
CA ALA A 147 6.46 -0.44 -7.44
C ALA A 147 7.10 0.55 -8.40
N LEU A 148 6.67 1.80 -8.40
CA LEU A 148 7.08 2.78 -9.41
C LEU A 148 8.27 3.63 -8.99
N GLU A 149 8.37 3.97 -7.71
CA GLU A 149 9.40 4.89 -7.23
C GLU A 149 10.83 4.45 -7.57
N PRO A 150 11.19 3.14 -7.48
CA PRO A 150 12.57 2.74 -7.76
C PRO A 150 13.03 3.05 -9.18
N GLU A 151 12.10 3.18 -10.11
CA GLU A 151 12.43 3.54 -11.49
C GLU A 151 12.98 4.98 -11.58
N TRP A 152 12.64 5.83 -10.61
CA TRP A 152 12.96 7.24 -10.62
C TRP A 152 14.08 7.65 -9.64
N LEU A 153 14.61 6.67 -8.92
CA LEU A 153 15.67 6.94 -7.93
C LEU A 153 17.05 7.16 -8.54
#